data_47d1c6267a05d1dff6b1fda2112a49da
#
_entry.id   47d1c6267a05d1dff6b1fda2112a49da
#
_cell.length_a   1.000
_cell.length_b   1.000
_cell.length_c   1.000
_cell.angle_alpha   90.00
_cell.angle_beta   90.00
_cell.angle_gamma   90.00
#
_symmetry.space_group_name_H-M   'P 1'
#
loop_
_entity.id
_entity.type
_entity.pdbx_description
1 polymer ?
#
loop_
_entity_poly.entity_id
_entity_poly.type
_entity_poly.pdbx_seq_one_letter_code
_entity_poly.pdbx_strand_id
1 'polypeptide(L)'
;MQKDSIILPIKDLIKKSPQLTRFLSNYVDHFYEDYSVHKLFLEKNRSKNLKLNLGSGADLMVDNFKNVDYYPMKGVSLCADVHDLPFRANSIDALQCMQLSEHVENPKRMAMEIHSVLKPTGEVFLTVPFMYPYHEAPIDLNRWSQEGLKNLMKEFVPIKVGVLGGPTATLVEALHGWLSILFSFNSDTLYQVIYLLLLPFLKPFKIIDRIFLNKYSSSHRLAAMFYFYGKKRESLS
;
A
#
# COMPACT_ATOMS: atom_id res chain seq x y z
N MET A 1 -22.98 9.96 -3.33
CA MET A 1 -22.30 10.60 -4.48
C MET A 1 -21.74 11.93 -4.00
N GLN A 2 -20.49 11.95 -3.63
CA GLN A 2 -19.78 13.15 -3.17
C GLN A 2 -19.52 14.05 -4.37
N LYS A 3 -20.03 15.28 -4.32
CA LYS A 3 -19.70 16.31 -5.32
C LYS A 3 -18.31 16.85 -5.01
N ASP A 4 -17.29 16.30 -5.61
CA ASP A 4 -15.93 16.86 -5.65
C ASP A 4 -15.89 18.12 -6.50
N SER A 5 -16.27 19.27 -5.93
CA SER A 5 -16.51 20.48 -6.73
C SER A 5 -15.23 21.24 -7.15
N ILE A 6 -14.13 21.13 -6.43
CA ILE A 6 -12.90 21.90 -6.71
C ILE A 6 -11.68 21.02 -6.98
N ILE A 7 -11.58 19.86 -6.36
CA ILE A 7 -10.39 18.99 -6.49
C ILE A 7 -10.40 18.15 -7.76
N LEU A 8 -11.56 17.80 -8.31
CA LEU A 8 -11.62 17.08 -9.60
C LEU A 8 -10.81 17.76 -10.71
N PRO A 9 -10.98 19.08 -10.96
CA PRO A 9 -10.18 19.77 -11.97
C PRO A 9 -8.68 19.77 -11.64
N ILE A 10 -8.29 19.87 -10.36
CA ILE A 10 -6.90 19.86 -9.92
C ILE A 10 -6.32 18.44 -10.05
N LYS A 11 -7.05 17.41 -9.61
CA LYS A 11 -6.67 16.00 -9.80
C LYS A 11 -6.53 15.65 -11.29
N ASP A 12 -7.44 16.12 -12.13
CA ASP A 12 -7.38 15.90 -13.57
C ASP A 12 -6.20 16.63 -14.22
N LEU A 13 -5.90 17.85 -13.77
CA LEU A 13 -4.73 18.60 -14.22
C LEU A 13 -3.43 17.90 -13.82
N ILE A 14 -3.35 17.40 -12.58
CA ILE A 14 -2.22 16.62 -12.07
C ILE A 14 -2.06 15.33 -12.87
N LYS A 15 -3.14 14.58 -13.09
CA LYS A 15 -3.14 13.33 -13.88
C LYS A 15 -2.73 13.53 -15.35
N LYS A 16 -2.93 14.73 -15.92
CA LYS A 16 -2.47 15.06 -17.28
C LYS A 16 -0.95 15.19 -17.39
N SER A 17 -0.25 15.41 -16.28
CA SER A 17 1.21 15.45 -16.25
C SER A 17 1.77 14.24 -15.48
N PRO A 18 2.25 13.19 -16.17
CA PRO A 18 2.84 12.02 -15.51
C PRO A 18 4.00 12.36 -14.59
N GLN A 19 4.78 13.38 -14.94
CA GLN A 19 5.91 13.85 -14.12
C GLN A 19 5.43 14.50 -12.82
N LEU A 20 4.40 15.33 -12.89
CA LEU A 20 3.81 15.99 -11.70
C LEU A 20 3.10 14.96 -10.82
N THR A 21 2.35 14.03 -11.40
CA THR A 21 1.72 12.92 -10.67
C THR A 21 2.77 12.11 -9.92
N ARG A 22 3.83 11.71 -10.60
CA ARG A 22 4.94 10.94 -9.99
C ARG A 22 5.66 11.74 -8.90
N PHE A 23 5.91 13.03 -9.10
CA PHE A 23 6.52 13.89 -8.09
C PHE A 23 5.64 14.00 -6.85
N LEU A 24 4.34 14.27 -7.01
CA LEU A 24 3.40 14.41 -5.90
C LEU A 24 3.18 13.09 -5.17
N SER A 25 3.00 11.97 -5.86
CA SER A 25 2.90 10.65 -5.25
C SER A 25 4.16 10.32 -4.46
N ASN A 26 5.35 10.52 -5.04
CA ASN A 26 6.61 10.33 -4.33
C ASN A 26 6.72 11.24 -3.10
N TYR A 27 6.31 12.51 -3.22
CA TYR A 27 6.35 13.46 -2.12
C TYR A 27 5.38 13.10 -0.99
N VAL A 28 4.16 12.65 -1.35
CA VAL A 28 3.11 12.36 -0.37
C VAL A 28 3.37 11.04 0.36
N ASP A 29 3.76 9.99 -0.36
CA ASP A 29 3.75 8.62 0.16
C ASP A 29 5.15 8.00 0.28
N HIS A 30 6.01 8.16 -0.71
CA HIS A 30 7.23 7.37 -0.81
C HIS A 30 8.48 8.03 -0.20
N PHE A 31 8.53 9.36 -0.17
CA PHE A 31 9.75 10.05 0.27
C PHE A 31 10.03 9.91 1.76
N TYR A 32 8.98 9.88 2.57
CA TYR A 32 9.10 9.92 4.03
C TYR A 32 9.00 8.55 4.70
N GLU A 33 8.58 7.51 3.99
CA GLU A 33 8.46 6.14 4.50
C GLU A 33 9.69 5.29 4.19
N ASP A 34 9.90 4.22 4.97
CA ASP A 34 11.06 3.33 4.79
C ASP A 34 10.78 2.19 3.82
N TYR A 35 10.89 2.47 2.54
CA TYR A 35 10.78 1.47 1.47
C TYR A 35 12.06 0.66 1.21
N SER A 36 13.04 0.66 2.12
CA SER A 36 14.31 -0.06 1.93
C SER A 36 14.10 -1.57 1.70
N VAL A 37 13.14 -2.18 2.42
CA VAL A 37 12.82 -3.61 2.28
C VAL A 37 12.06 -3.89 0.99
N HIS A 38 11.16 -3.01 0.58
CA HIS A 38 10.50 -3.12 -0.73
C HIS A 38 11.51 -3.02 -1.88
N LYS A 39 12.44 -2.07 -1.78
CA LYS A 39 13.53 -1.94 -2.76
C LYS A 39 14.37 -3.21 -2.84
N LEU A 40 14.72 -3.81 -1.69
CA LEU A 40 15.41 -5.10 -1.64
C LEU A 40 14.60 -6.21 -2.34
N PHE A 41 13.28 -6.29 -2.11
CA PHE A 41 12.40 -7.23 -2.78
C PHE A 41 12.42 -7.02 -4.31
N LEU A 42 12.31 -5.78 -4.78
CA LEU A 42 12.33 -5.45 -6.21
C LEU A 42 13.67 -5.82 -6.86
N GLU A 43 14.79 -5.49 -6.23
CA GLU A 43 16.14 -5.80 -6.73
C GLU A 43 16.37 -7.30 -6.83
N LYS A 44 16.00 -8.06 -5.78
CA LYS A 44 16.16 -9.52 -5.74
C LYS A 44 15.33 -10.23 -6.81
N ASN A 45 14.16 -9.69 -7.12
CA ASN A 45 13.26 -10.28 -8.11
C ASN A 45 13.40 -9.64 -9.51
N ARG A 46 14.40 -8.77 -9.73
CA ARG A 46 14.55 -8.02 -10.99
C ARG A 46 14.63 -8.93 -12.22
N SER A 47 15.39 -10.02 -12.15
CA SER A 47 15.61 -10.96 -13.25
C SER A 47 14.52 -12.01 -13.41
N LYS A 48 13.52 -12.05 -12.54
CA LYS A 48 12.42 -13.02 -12.60
C LYS A 48 11.48 -12.71 -13.76
N ASN A 49 10.90 -13.79 -14.36
CA ASN A 49 10.13 -13.68 -15.60
C ASN A 49 8.72 -13.16 -15.40
N LEU A 50 7.96 -13.77 -14.49
CA LEU A 50 6.55 -13.44 -14.30
C LEU A 50 6.30 -12.90 -12.88
N LYS A 51 6.04 -11.61 -12.82
CA LYS A 51 5.83 -10.87 -11.57
C LYS A 51 4.54 -10.09 -11.63
N LEU A 52 3.78 -10.09 -10.54
CA LEU A 52 2.47 -9.43 -10.46
C LEU A 52 2.48 -8.31 -9.42
N ASN A 53 1.83 -7.20 -9.79
CA ASN A 53 1.44 -6.12 -8.90
C ASN A 53 -0.08 -6.15 -8.76
N LEU A 54 -0.59 -6.70 -7.64
CA LEU A 54 -2.02 -6.83 -7.38
C LEU A 54 -2.57 -5.56 -6.74
N GLY A 55 -3.76 -5.15 -7.18
CA GLY A 55 -4.36 -3.89 -6.76
C GLY A 55 -3.54 -2.70 -7.22
N SER A 56 -3.05 -2.74 -8.44
CA SER A 56 -2.11 -1.75 -8.97
C SER A 56 -2.68 -0.34 -9.06
N GLY A 57 -4.00 -0.22 -9.10
CA GLY A 57 -4.61 1.06 -9.42
C GLY A 57 -4.13 1.58 -10.77
N ALA A 58 -4.04 2.89 -10.87
CA ALA A 58 -3.42 3.57 -12.01
C ALA A 58 -1.89 3.75 -11.84
N ASP A 59 -1.27 3.04 -10.90
CA ASP A 59 0.14 3.18 -10.59
C ASP A 59 1.02 2.43 -11.60
N LEU A 60 1.83 3.21 -12.30
CA LEU A 60 2.78 2.72 -13.30
C LEU A 60 4.20 2.54 -12.73
N MET A 61 4.35 2.59 -11.39
CA MET A 61 5.65 2.82 -10.75
C MET A 61 6.53 1.59 -10.62
N VAL A 62 6.06 0.38 -10.95
CA VAL A 62 6.87 -0.83 -10.79
C VAL A 62 7.25 -1.41 -12.16
N ASP A 63 8.45 -1.09 -12.60
CA ASP A 63 8.99 -1.62 -13.84
C ASP A 63 9.06 -3.16 -13.81
N ASN A 64 8.64 -3.78 -14.91
CA ASN A 64 8.67 -5.23 -15.13
C ASN A 64 7.71 -6.08 -14.27
N PHE A 65 6.74 -5.49 -13.59
CA PHE A 65 5.60 -6.21 -13.02
C PHE A 65 4.38 -6.09 -13.94
N LYS A 66 3.58 -7.16 -14.02
CA LYS A 66 2.27 -7.11 -14.68
C LYS A 66 1.25 -6.56 -13.69
N ASN A 67 0.67 -5.42 -14.02
CA ASN A 67 -0.34 -4.78 -13.20
C ASN A 67 -1.67 -5.53 -13.34
N VAL A 68 -2.21 -5.96 -12.20
CA VAL A 68 -3.49 -6.64 -12.08
C VAL A 68 -4.38 -5.85 -11.14
N ASP A 69 -5.57 -5.52 -11.58
CA ASP A 69 -6.55 -4.79 -10.78
C ASP A 69 -7.96 -5.30 -11.06
N TYR A 70 -8.89 -5.03 -10.15
CA TYR A 70 -10.30 -5.36 -10.38
C TYR A 70 -10.93 -4.46 -11.45
N TYR A 71 -10.53 -3.20 -11.49
CA TYR A 71 -11.06 -2.18 -12.40
C TYR A 71 -10.15 -1.94 -13.61
N PRO A 72 -10.74 -1.69 -14.80
CA PRO A 72 -9.96 -1.34 -16.00
C PRO A 72 -9.45 0.10 -15.89
N MET A 73 -8.21 0.25 -15.46
CA MET A 73 -7.53 1.54 -15.37
C MET A 73 -6.34 1.60 -16.31
N LYS A 74 -5.87 2.82 -16.60
CA LYS A 74 -4.68 3.02 -17.44
C LYS A 74 -3.47 2.34 -16.79
N GLY A 75 -2.80 1.46 -17.54
CA GLY A 75 -1.63 0.72 -17.09
C GLY A 75 -1.95 -0.64 -16.47
N VAL A 76 -3.20 -0.99 -16.25
CA VAL A 76 -3.62 -2.33 -15.85
C VAL A 76 -3.43 -3.27 -17.05
N SER A 77 -2.67 -4.34 -16.81
CA SER A 77 -2.37 -5.37 -17.83
C SER A 77 -3.45 -6.45 -17.91
N LEU A 78 -4.14 -6.68 -16.78
CA LEU A 78 -5.17 -7.70 -16.64
C LEU A 78 -6.17 -7.28 -15.55
N CYS A 79 -7.48 -7.35 -15.88
CA CYS A 79 -8.54 -7.20 -14.87
C CYS A 79 -8.86 -8.57 -14.28
N ALA A 80 -8.76 -8.69 -12.95
CA ALA A 80 -9.05 -9.92 -12.24
C ALA A 80 -9.47 -9.67 -10.78
N ASP A 81 -10.28 -10.58 -10.24
CA ASP A 81 -10.56 -10.64 -8.82
C ASP A 81 -9.39 -11.32 -8.08
N VAL A 82 -8.91 -10.70 -7.01
CA VAL A 82 -7.81 -11.24 -6.19
C VAL A 82 -8.20 -12.50 -5.42
N HIS A 83 -9.50 -12.82 -5.37
CA HIS A 83 -10.01 -14.06 -4.78
C HIS A 83 -10.04 -15.23 -5.76
N ASP A 84 -9.80 -14.97 -7.07
CA ASP A 84 -9.82 -15.97 -8.14
C ASP A 84 -8.94 -15.49 -9.29
N LEU A 85 -7.62 -15.63 -9.10
CA LEU A 85 -6.62 -15.14 -10.06
C LEU A 85 -6.52 -16.08 -11.28
N PRO A 86 -6.59 -15.57 -12.51
CA PRO A 86 -6.60 -16.41 -13.72
C PRO A 86 -5.18 -16.90 -14.10
N PHE A 87 -4.45 -17.39 -13.12
CA PHE A 87 -3.11 -17.95 -13.29
C PHE A 87 -3.05 -19.39 -12.83
N ARG A 88 -2.22 -20.18 -13.49
CA ARG A 88 -1.98 -21.57 -13.04
C ARG A 88 -1.31 -21.58 -11.68
N ALA A 89 -1.63 -22.57 -10.87
CA ALA A 89 -0.92 -22.83 -9.64
C ALA A 89 0.60 -22.94 -9.91
N ASN A 90 1.40 -22.41 -9.00
CA ASN A 90 2.86 -22.45 -9.08
C ASN A 90 3.46 -21.83 -10.37
N SER A 91 2.87 -20.76 -10.89
CA SER A 91 3.34 -20.12 -12.13
C SER A 91 4.02 -18.78 -11.94
N ILE A 92 3.77 -18.08 -10.83
CA ILE A 92 4.24 -16.71 -10.57
C ILE A 92 5.54 -16.74 -9.78
N ASP A 93 6.53 -15.97 -10.21
CA ASP A 93 7.86 -15.91 -9.55
C ASP A 93 7.88 -14.97 -8.35
N ALA A 94 7.21 -13.83 -8.45
CA ALA A 94 7.10 -12.86 -7.36
C ALA A 94 5.81 -12.05 -7.47
N LEU A 95 5.29 -11.61 -6.33
CA LEU A 95 4.05 -10.88 -6.24
C LEU A 95 4.17 -9.76 -5.22
N GLN A 96 3.70 -8.57 -5.55
CA GLN A 96 3.49 -7.52 -4.59
C GLN A 96 2.01 -7.14 -4.49
N CYS A 97 1.62 -6.67 -3.30
CA CYS A 97 0.29 -6.24 -2.97
C CYS A 97 0.40 -5.05 -1.99
N MET A 98 0.26 -3.84 -2.52
CA MET A 98 0.48 -2.62 -1.76
C MET A 98 -0.87 -2.00 -1.42
N GLN A 99 -1.22 -1.91 -0.11
CA GLN A 99 -2.45 -1.25 0.35
C GLN A 99 -3.70 -1.75 -0.42
N LEU A 100 -3.84 -3.06 -0.57
CA LEU A 100 -5.00 -3.67 -1.23
C LEU A 100 -5.88 -4.43 -0.26
N SER A 101 -5.27 -5.15 0.68
CA SER A 101 -5.99 -6.12 1.54
C SER A 101 -7.06 -5.46 2.40
N GLU A 102 -6.93 -4.17 2.73
CA GLU A 102 -7.92 -3.39 3.44
C GLU A 102 -9.22 -3.18 2.65
N HIS A 103 -9.15 -3.25 1.34
CA HIS A 103 -10.27 -3.04 0.41
C HIS A 103 -10.97 -4.32 -0.02
N VAL A 104 -10.47 -5.49 0.38
CA VAL A 104 -11.05 -6.77 0.00
C VAL A 104 -11.95 -7.35 1.09
N GLU A 105 -13.06 -7.97 0.70
CA GLU A 105 -14.04 -8.56 1.62
C GLU A 105 -13.46 -9.77 2.36
N ASN A 106 -12.65 -10.58 1.68
CA ASN A 106 -12.07 -11.78 2.26
C ASN A 106 -10.53 -11.82 2.09
N PRO A 107 -9.77 -11.10 2.94
CA PRO A 107 -8.31 -11.08 2.86
C PRO A 107 -7.65 -12.46 3.03
N LYS A 108 -8.29 -13.38 3.77
CA LYS A 108 -7.78 -14.75 3.92
C LYS A 108 -7.83 -15.51 2.60
N ARG A 109 -8.95 -15.41 1.85
CA ARG A 109 -9.07 -16.03 0.54
C ARG A 109 -8.06 -15.43 -0.44
N MET A 110 -7.88 -14.10 -0.43
CA MET A 110 -6.82 -13.44 -1.22
C MET A 110 -5.44 -14.01 -0.87
N ALA A 111 -5.08 -14.15 0.42
CA ALA A 111 -3.78 -14.69 0.82
C ALA A 111 -3.58 -16.15 0.37
N MET A 112 -4.64 -16.98 0.43
CA MET A 112 -4.62 -18.36 -0.08
C MET A 112 -4.45 -18.40 -1.60
N GLU A 113 -5.10 -17.51 -2.33
CA GLU A 113 -4.99 -17.42 -3.78
C GLU A 113 -3.58 -16.97 -4.20
N ILE A 114 -3.03 -15.96 -3.53
CA ILE A 114 -1.62 -15.55 -3.72
C ILE A 114 -0.68 -16.74 -3.47
N HIS A 115 -0.91 -17.51 -2.42
CA HIS A 115 -0.12 -18.71 -2.14
C HIS A 115 -0.26 -19.75 -3.25
N SER A 116 -1.47 -20.00 -3.75
CA SER A 116 -1.72 -20.97 -4.81
C SER A 116 -0.92 -20.66 -6.08
N VAL A 117 -0.98 -19.42 -6.56
CA VAL A 117 -0.37 -19.03 -7.86
C VAL A 117 1.15 -18.89 -7.79
N LEU A 118 1.73 -18.58 -6.62
CA LEU A 118 3.17 -18.46 -6.45
C LEU A 118 3.88 -19.81 -6.60
N LYS A 119 5.01 -19.81 -7.31
CA LYS A 119 5.93 -20.96 -7.39
C LYS A 119 6.44 -21.37 -6.01
N PRO A 120 6.86 -22.63 -5.82
CA PRO A 120 7.70 -22.98 -4.68
C PRO A 120 8.87 -22.00 -4.60
N THR A 121 9.18 -21.47 -3.40
CA THR A 121 10.17 -20.39 -3.20
C THR A 121 9.83 -19.04 -3.83
N GLY A 122 8.67 -18.86 -4.48
CA GLY A 122 8.17 -17.57 -4.97
C GLY A 122 7.99 -16.58 -3.81
N GLU A 123 8.27 -15.31 -4.07
CA GLU A 123 8.31 -14.28 -3.04
C GLU A 123 7.11 -13.33 -3.09
N VAL A 124 6.66 -12.88 -1.92
CA VAL A 124 5.55 -11.95 -1.77
C VAL A 124 5.96 -10.75 -0.92
N PHE A 125 5.56 -9.56 -1.35
CA PHE A 125 5.65 -8.34 -0.58
C PHE A 125 4.25 -7.74 -0.41
N LEU A 126 3.85 -7.49 0.84
CA LEU A 126 2.52 -6.97 1.17
C LEU A 126 2.65 -5.79 2.14
N THR A 127 1.84 -4.76 1.96
CA THR A 127 1.69 -3.68 2.94
C THR A 127 0.24 -3.53 3.38
N VAL A 128 0.05 -3.18 4.64
CA VAL A 128 -1.28 -3.04 5.26
C VAL A 128 -1.33 -1.85 6.21
N PRO A 129 -2.47 -1.14 6.30
CA PRO A 129 -2.67 -0.10 7.29
C PRO A 129 -2.96 -0.70 8.67
N PHE A 130 -2.54 0.02 9.72
CA PHE A 130 -2.92 -0.24 11.12
C PHE A 130 -3.55 1.00 11.74
N MET A 131 -2.77 1.95 12.25
CA MET A 131 -3.28 3.21 12.79
C MET A 131 -3.27 4.30 11.71
N TYR A 132 -3.99 4.06 10.65
CA TYR A 132 -4.10 4.94 9.50
C TYR A 132 -5.55 5.44 9.36
N PRO A 133 -5.78 6.73 9.02
CA PRO A 133 -7.12 7.25 8.80
C PRO A 133 -7.91 6.43 7.77
N TYR A 134 -9.23 6.44 7.93
CA TYR A 134 -10.14 5.85 6.96
C TYR A 134 -9.94 6.48 5.57
N HIS A 135 -9.84 5.65 4.53
CA HIS A 135 -9.71 6.10 3.16
C HIS A 135 -10.48 5.19 2.20
N GLU A 136 -11.38 5.78 1.44
CA GLU A 136 -12.17 5.07 0.45
C GLU A 136 -11.38 4.89 -0.84
N ALA A 137 -11.20 3.62 -1.29
CA ALA A 137 -10.69 3.34 -2.62
C ALA A 137 -10.91 1.89 -3.08
N PRO A 138 -12.11 1.34 -3.26
CA PRO A 138 -13.47 1.93 -3.17
C PRO A 138 -14.11 1.88 -1.78
N ILE A 139 -13.65 1.01 -0.90
CA ILE A 139 -14.18 0.80 0.46
C ILE A 139 -13.02 0.38 1.37
N ASP A 140 -13.05 0.79 2.63
CA ASP A 140 -12.00 0.51 3.61
C ASP A 140 -12.57 -0.40 4.71
N LEU A 141 -12.24 -1.68 4.70
CA LEU A 141 -12.87 -2.72 5.50
C LEU A 141 -12.00 -3.22 6.64
N ASN A 142 -10.67 -3.20 6.48
CA ASN A 142 -9.79 -3.96 7.37
C ASN A 142 -8.59 -3.16 7.85
N ARG A 143 -8.14 -3.50 9.07
CA ARG A 143 -6.88 -3.02 9.67
C ARG A 143 -6.16 -4.20 10.33
N TRP A 144 -4.84 -4.19 10.29
CA TRP A 144 -4.04 -5.26 10.90
C TRP A 144 -3.02 -4.72 11.86
N SER A 145 -2.97 -5.31 13.06
CA SER A 145 -1.78 -5.27 13.88
C SER A 145 -0.67 -6.11 13.23
N GLN A 146 0.56 -5.97 13.69
CA GLN A 146 1.68 -6.76 13.18
C GLN A 146 1.44 -8.27 13.32
N GLU A 147 0.85 -8.72 14.42
CA GLU A 147 0.53 -10.13 14.64
C GLU A 147 -0.67 -10.58 13.78
N GLY A 148 -1.65 -9.69 13.57
CA GLY A 148 -2.75 -9.94 12.63
C GLY A 148 -2.25 -10.15 11.20
N LEU A 149 -1.28 -9.35 10.76
CA LEU A 149 -0.63 -9.51 9.44
C LEU A 149 0.15 -10.82 9.34
N LYS A 150 0.93 -11.20 10.36
CA LYS A 150 1.61 -12.50 10.39
C LYS A 150 0.62 -13.67 10.32
N ASN A 151 -0.52 -13.57 11.02
CA ASN A 151 -1.56 -14.58 10.97
C ASN A 151 -2.26 -14.64 9.60
N LEU A 152 -2.50 -13.50 8.96
CA LEU A 152 -3.01 -13.45 7.58
C LEU A 152 -2.08 -14.20 6.61
N MET A 153 -0.77 -14.00 6.77
CA MET A 153 0.27 -14.54 5.90
C MET A 153 0.93 -15.82 6.45
N LYS A 154 0.26 -16.58 7.32
CA LYS A 154 0.83 -17.75 8.02
C LYS A 154 1.30 -18.88 7.09
N GLU A 155 0.74 -18.98 5.88
CA GLU A 155 1.15 -19.96 4.87
C GLU A 155 2.48 -19.61 4.18
N PHE A 156 3.04 -18.45 4.51
CA PHE A 156 4.33 -17.99 4.01
C PHE A 156 5.41 -18.07 5.09
N VAL A 157 6.64 -18.26 4.68
CA VAL A 157 7.81 -18.14 5.57
C VAL A 157 8.25 -16.67 5.55
N PRO A 158 8.18 -15.94 6.66
CA PRO A 158 8.57 -14.54 6.69
C PRO A 158 10.09 -14.40 6.49
N ILE A 159 10.50 -13.50 5.60
CA ILE A 159 11.89 -13.05 5.44
C ILE A 159 12.09 -11.80 6.29
N LYS A 160 11.15 -10.85 6.20
CA LYS A 160 11.09 -9.64 7.04
C LYS A 160 9.66 -9.22 7.28
N VAL A 161 9.36 -8.81 8.50
CA VAL A 161 8.09 -8.16 8.88
C VAL A 161 8.42 -6.96 9.73
N GLY A 162 7.81 -5.82 9.45
CA GLY A 162 8.15 -4.60 10.18
C GLY A 162 7.24 -3.42 9.91
N VAL A 163 7.66 -2.30 10.43
CA VAL A 163 6.98 -1.01 10.33
C VAL A 163 7.37 -0.34 9.02
N LEU A 164 6.39 0.07 8.21
CA LEU A 164 6.59 0.90 7.03
C LEU A 164 6.42 2.38 7.36
N GLY A 165 5.27 2.75 7.92
CA GLY A 165 5.01 4.07 8.49
C GLY A 165 4.98 3.99 10.01
N GLY A 166 5.87 4.70 10.69
CA GLY A 166 6.07 4.61 12.14
C GLY A 166 5.17 5.51 12.98
N PRO A 167 5.54 5.72 14.25
CA PRO A 167 4.76 6.51 15.19
C PRO A 167 4.52 7.97 14.78
N THR A 168 5.52 8.60 14.14
CA THR A 168 5.36 9.97 13.63
C THR A 168 4.39 10.00 12.46
N ALA A 169 4.38 8.99 11.59
CA ALA A 169 3.41 8.89 10.51
C ALA A 169 1.99 8.84 11.06
N THR A 170 1.73 8.01 12.08
CA THR A 170 0.42 7.95 12.75
C THR A 170 0.03 9.31 13.33
N LEU A 171 0.93 9.96 14.06
CA LEU A 171 0.67 11.28 14.64
C LEU A 171 0.36 12.33 13.57
N VAL A 172 1.17 12.37 12.51
CA VAL A 172 1.02 13.31 11.41
C VAL A 172 -0.32 13.10 10.69
N GLU A 173 -0.68 11.86 10.35
CA GLU A 173 -1.96 11.57 9.68
C GLU A 173 -3.15 11.92 10.57
N ALA A 174 -3.10 11.57 11.85
CA ALA A 174 -4.15 11.89 12.81
C ALA A 174 -4.30 13.41 12.99
N LEU A 175 -3.20 14.14 13.19
CA LEU A 175 -3.19 15.60 13.33
C LEU A 175 -3.68 16.30 12.04
N HIS A 176 -3.23 15.82 10.90
CA HIS A 176 -3.63 16.33 9.60
C HIS A 176 -5.14 16.22 9.39
N GLY A 177 -5.69 15.02 9.62
CA GLY A 177 -7.14 14.79 9.53
C GLY A 177 -7.91 15.60 10.57
N TRP A 178 -7.44 15.62 11.82
CA TRP A 178 -8.09 16.37 12.89
C TRP A 178 -8.16 17.88 12.61
N LEU A 179 -7.07 18.50 12.20
CA LEU A 179 -7.05 19.93 11.84
C LEU A 179 -7.97 20.21 10.64
N SER A 180 -7.96 19.32 9.65
CA SER A 180 -8.81 19.47 8.47
C SER A 180 -10.29 19.38 8.83
N ILE A 181 -10.67 18.46 9.71
CA ILE A 181 -12.05 18.35 10.22
C ILE A 181 -12.42 19.59 11.05
N LEU A 182 -11.56 19.97 12.00
CA LEU A 182 -11.80 21.08 12.94
C LEU A 182 -12.12 22.39 12.20
N PHE A 183 -11.34 22.71 11.17
CA PHE A 183 -11.46 23.96 10.43
C PHE A 183 -12.32 23.85 9.17
N SER A 184 -12.88 22.68 8.88
CA SER A 184 -13.78 22.51 7.73
C SER A 184 -15.17 23.09 7.95
N PHE A 185 -15.58 23.30 9.19
CA PHE A 185 -16.96 23.72 9.53
C PHE A 185 -18.03 22.89 8.80
N ASN A 186 -17.80 21.56 8.71
CA ASN A 186 -18.68 20.62 8.01
C ASN A 186 -18.81 20.85 6.48
N SER A 187 -17.83 21.51 5.87
CA SER A 187 -17.73 21.69 4.43
C SER A 187 -16.67 20.78 3.83
N ASP A 188 -17.07 19.85 2.95
CA ASP A 188 -16.14 18.93 2.27
C ASP A 188 -15.09 19.69 1.45
N THR A 189 -15.49 20.75 0.78
CA THR A 189 -14.59 21.62 0.01
C THR A 189 -13.52 22.24 0.90
N LEU A 190 -13.93 22.80 2.06
CA LEU A 190 -13.01 23.45 2.97
C LEU A 190 -12.08 22.43 3.64
N TYR A 191 -12.61 21.24 4.00
CA TYR A 191 -11.79 20.10 4.45
C TYR A 191 -10.65 19.79 3.47
N GLN A 192 -10.97 19.65 2.20
CA GLN A 192 -10.00 19.31 1.16
C GLN A 192 -8.96 20.43 0.95
N VAL A 193 -9.38 21.69 0.97
CA VAL A 193 -8.47 22.83 0.85
C VAL A 193 -7.50 22.87 2.02
N ILE A 194 -7.99 22.73 3.25
CA ILE A 194 -7.15 22.73 4.46
C ILE A 194 -6.19 21.53 4.44
N TYR A 195 -6.70 20.34 4.06
CA TYR A 195 -5.88 19.16 3.93
C TYR A 195 -4.71 19.39 2.95
N LEU A 196 -4.94 19.96 1.80
CA LEU A 196 -3.89 20.27 0.82
C LEU A 196 -2.91 21.33 1.33
N LEU A 197 -3.39 22.36 2.03
CA LEU A 197 -2.55 23.43 2.57
C LEU A 197 -1.63 22.92 3.69
N LEU A 198 -2.09 22.01 4.54
CA LEU A 198 -1.30 21.46 5.64
C LEU A 198 -0.28 20.41 5.19
N LEU A 199 -0.51 19.76 4.05
CA LEU A 199 0.32 18.66 3.55
C LEU A 199 1.83 18.99 3.50
N PRO A 200 2.29 20.11 2.91
CA PRO A 200 3.72 20.41 2.83
C PRO A 200 4.37 20.71 4.19
N PHE A 201 3.58 21.08 5.19
CA PHE A 201 4.10 21.41 6.53
C PHE A 201 4.16 20.18 7.44
N LEU A 202 3.18 19.28 7.35
CA LEU A 202 3.08 18.14 8.26
C LEU A 202 3.81 16.89 7.76
N LYS A 203 3.70 16.58 6.46
CA LYS A 203 4.30 15.36 5.89
C LYS A 203 5.83 15.23 6.09
N PRO A 204 6.64 16.30 6.03
CA PRO A 204 8.08 16.20 6.24
C PRO A 204 8.48 15.62 7.61
N PHE A 205 7.65 15.77 8.64
CA PHE A 205 7.95 15.20 9.96
C PHE A 205 8.03 13.68 9.96
N LYS A 206 7.39 12.99 9.02
CA LYS A 206 7.49 11.53 8.88
C LYS A 206 8.92 11.03 8.66
N ILE A 207 9.86 11.90 8.24
CA ILE A 207 11.28 11.57 8.09
C ILE A 207 11.90 11.07 9.40
N ILE A 208 11.36 11.51 10.55
CA ILE A 208 11.80 11.09 11.89
C ILE A 208 11.66 9.57 12.06
N ASP A 209 10.57 9.00 11.55
CA ASP A 209 10.36 7.55 11.59
C ASP A 209 11.44 6.83 10.80
N ARG A 210 11.72 7.26 9.57
CA ARG A 210 12.71 6.65 8.70
C ARG A 210 14.13 6.71 9.29
N ILE A 211 14.49 7.82 9.91
CA ILE A 211 15.85 8.01 10.48
C ILE A 211 16.01 7.28 11.81
N PHE A 212 15.01 7.35 12.68
CA PHE A 212 15.11 6.91 14.07
C PHE A 212 14.06 5.88 14.48
N LEU A 213 12.77 6.25 14.47
CA LEU A 213 11.74 5.53 15.21
C LEU A 213 11.40 4.15 14.64
N ASN A 214 11.47 3.95 13.33
CA ASN A 214 11.22 2.62 12.74
C ASN A 214 12.22 1.55 13.21
N LYS A 215 13.36 1.97 13.75
CA LYS A 215 14.39 1.08 14.30
C LYS A 215 14.12 0.65 15.74
N TYR A 216 13.20 1.33 16.43
CA TYR A 216 12.89 1.02 17.82
C TYR A 216 11.96 -0.19 17.91
N SER A 217 12.24 -1.09 18.83
CA SER A 217 11.42 -2.28 19.05
C SER A 217 9.96 -1.97 19.43
N SER A 218 9.70 -0.81 20.01
CA SER A 218 8.37 -0.34 20.42
C SER A 218 7.56 0.32 19.30
N SER A 219 8.16 0.60 18.13
CA SER A 219 7.49 1.34 17.04
C SER A 219 6.21 0.67 16.52
N HIS A 220 6.15 -0.67 16.60
CA HIS A 220 4.97 -1.42 16.20
C HIS A 220 3.71 -1.06 17.02
N ARG A 221 3.87 -0.47 18.22
CA ARG A 221 2.73 -0.11 19.09
C ARG A 221 1.92 1.06 18.57
N LEU A 222 2.54 1.93 17.77
CA LEU A 222 1.93 3.13 17.21
C LEU A 222 2.26 3.28 15.71
N ALA A 223 2.39 2.20 15.00
CA ALA A 223 2.69 2.22 13.57
C ALA A 223 1.46 2.63 12.76
N ALA A 224 1.65 3.46 11.72
CA ALA A 224 0.62 3.73 10.73
C ALA A 224 0.40 2.52 9.83
N MET A 225 1.48 1.87 9.39
CA MET A 225 1.45 0.78 8.42
C MET A 225 2.51 -0.28 8.74
N PHE A 226 2.21 -1.52 8.34
CA PHE A 226 3.15 -2.64 8.38
C PHE A 226 3.44 -3.18 6.98
N TYR A 227 4.58 -3.87 6.85
CA TYR A 227 4.88 -4.67 5.68
C TYR A 227 5.18 -6.12 6.08
N PHE A 228 4.90 -7.02 5.15
CA PHE A 228 5.30 -8.42 5.18
C PHE A 228 6.08 -8.73 3.90
N TYR A 229 7.30 -9.21 4.05
CA TYR A 229 8.11 -9.77 2.99
C TYR A 229 8.38 -11.23 3.31
N GLY A 230 7.95 -12.14 2.46
CA GLY A 230 8.09 -13.57 2.69
C GLY A 230 8.19 -14.37 1.40
N LYS A 231 8.35 -15.68 1.57
CA LYS A 231 8.35 -16.65 0.48
C LYS A 231 7.30 -17.73 0.72
N LYS A 232 6.79 -18.31 -0.35
CA LYS A 232 5.88 -19.44 -0.27
C LYS A 232 6.53 -20.56 0.54
N ARG A 233 5.78 -21.10 1.50
CA ARG A 233 6.20 -22.29 2.24
C ARG A 233 6.15 -23.49 1.31
N GLU A 234 7.21 -24.27 1.25
CA GLU A 234 7.19 -25.56 0.56
C GLU A 234 6.27 -26.50 1.33
N SER A 235 5.32 -27.13 0.62
CA SER A 235 4.59 -28.24 1.20
C SER A 235 5.58 -29.34 1.54
N LEU A 236 5.63 -29.75 2.79
CA LEU A 236 6.33 -30.97 3.17
C LEU A 236 5.69 -32.10 2.38
N SER A 237 6.43 -32.64 1.40
CA SER A 237 6.04 -33.80 0.60
C SER A 237 6.00 -35.04 1.46
#